data_90da65178f77ec8f3605cb8290e9ca74
#
_entry.id   90da65178f77ec8f3605cb8290e9ca74
#
_cell.length_a   1.000
_cell.length_b   1.000
_cell.length_c   1.000
_cell.angle_alpha   90.00
_cell.angle_beta   90.00
_cell.angle_gamma   90.00
#
_symmetry.space_group_name_H-M   'P 1'
#
loop_
_entity.id
_entity.type
_entity.pdbx_description
1 polymer ?
#
loop_
_entity_poly.entity_id
_entity_poly.type
_entity_poly.pdbx_seq_one_letter_code
_entity_poly.pdbx_strand_id
1 'polypeptide(L)'
;ENCAKGGIDFTVVYFPDIVYGNAGSFRRIFLEPIDKGKFRIPGSGDYHTNFIHLDDAANILITIASKRGETANESFIASDSNPAPFKEFVNFIADEMGARHPGSVPLFLAKAAVGSELIRMLTKDTRASNLKISSLFTFQYPSYKTGIPQVVAQYTSSS
;
A
#
# COMPACT_ATOMS: atom_id res chain seq x y z
N GLU A 1 17.07 18.89 -1.21
CA GLU A 1 17.74 20.22 -1.07
C GLU A 1 18.86 20.43 -2.09
N ASN A 2 19.66 19.40 -2.44
CA ASN A 2 20.79 19.57 -3.36
C ASN A 2 20.38 19.78 -4.83
N CYS A 3 19.29 19.19 -5.29
CA CYS A 3 18.80 19.36 -6.66
C CYS A 3 18.34 20.82 -6.92
N ALA A 4 17.60 21.40 -5.99
CA ALA A 4 17.14 22.79 -6.10
C ALA A 4 18.31 23.80 -6.18
N LYS A 5 19.40 23.54 -5.43
CA LYS A 5 20.62 24.37 -5.48
C LYS A 5 21.37 24.25 -6.80
N GLY A 6 21.24 23.12 -7.50
CA GLY A 6 21.86 22.86 -8.81
C GLY A 6 21.03 23.32 -10.00
N GLY A 7 19.87 23.96 -9.82
CA GLY A 7 18.95 24.35 -10.90
C GLY A 7 18.32 23.17 -11.63
N ILE A 8 18.23 22.01 -10.98
CA ILE A 8 17.60 20.80 -11.54
C ILE A 8 16.18 20.70 -11.01
N ASP A 9 15.21 20.68 -11.91
CA ASP A 9 13.82 20.40 -11.56
C ASP A 9 13.69 18.96 -11.05
N PHE A 10 12.96 18.79 -9.95
CA PHE A 10 12.68 17.48 -9.37
C PHE A 10 11.23 17.40 -8.91
N THR A 11 10.71 16.19 -8.77
CA THR A 11 9.41 15.92 -8.15
C THR A 11 9.58 14.80 -7.15
N VAL A 12 8.98 14.94 -5.98
CA VAL A 12 9.01 13.91 -4.94
C VAL A 12 7.65 13.23 -4.87
N VAL A 13 7.63 11.91 -4.99
CA VAL A 13 6.43 11.10 -4.82
C VAL A 13 6.59 10.22 -3.60
N TYR A 14 5.74 10.44 -2.60
CA TYR A 14 5.66 9.60 -1.41
C TYR A 14 4.62 8.52 -1.64
N PHE A 15 5.06 7.27 -1.66
CA PHE A 15 4.17 6.13 -1.70
C PHE A 15 3.67 5.78 -0.30
N PRO A 16 2.47 5.19 -0.18
CA PRO A 16 1.86 4.84 1.10
C PRO A 16 2.52 3.63 1.75
N ASP A 17 1.99 3.24 2.90
CA ASP A 17 2.47 2.11 3.69
C ASP A 17 2.44 0.79 2.90
N ILE A 18 1.42 0.60 2.05
CA ILE A 18 1.24 -0.63 1.25
C ILE A 18 0.97 -0.30 -0.22
N VAL A 19 1.90 -0.70 -1.08
CA VAL A 19 1.67 -0.83 -2.53
C VAL A 19 1.27 -2.28 -2.78
N TYR A 20 0.04 -2.51 -3.25
CA TYR A 20 -0.52 -3.85 -3.45
C TYR A 20 -0.67 -4.22 -4.93
N GLY A 21 -0.48 -5.52 -5.23
CA GLY A 21 -0.56 -6.09 -6.58
C GLY A 21 -0.06 -7.53 -6.57
N ASN A 22 -0.33 -8.32 -7.63
CA ASN A 22 0.13 -9.70 -7.72
C ASN A 22 1.61 -9.80 -8.12
N ALA A 23 2.48 -9.08 -7.42
CA ALA A 23 3.90 -9.05 -7.70
C ALA A 23 4.76 -8.82 -6.44
N GLY A 24 6.03 -9.13 -6.54
CA GLY A 24 7.08 -8.74 -5.62
C GLY A 24 6.82 -9.08 -4.15
N SER A 25 6.99 -8.10 -3.29
CA SER A 25 6.86 -8.26 -1.85
C SER A 25 5.42 -8.48 -1.40
N PHE A 26 4.43 -7.86 -2.06
CA PHE A 26 3.02 -8.01 -1.67
C PHE A 26 2.55 -9.46 -1.80
N ARG A 27 2.83 -10.12 -2.92
CA ARG A 27 2.53 -11.54 -3.11
C ARG A 27 3.13 -12.39 -1.99
N ARG A 28 4.42 -12.21 -1.73
CA ARG A 28 5.18 -13.02 -0.76
C ARG A 28 4.79 -12.74 0.69
N ILE A 29 4.46 -11.49 1.04
CA ILE A 29 4.18 -11.08 2.43
C ILE A 29 2.70 -11.27 2.78
N PHE A 30 1.79 -11.06 1.83
CA PHE A 30 0.34 -11.10 2.07
C PHE A 30 -0.32 -12.31 1.43
N LEU A 31 -0.32 -12.42 0.10
CA LEU A 31 -1.14 -13.41 -0.60
C LEU A 31 -0.76 -14.85 -0.21
N GLU A 32 0.49 -15.22 -0.37
CA GLU A 32 0.94 -16.59 -0.06
C GLU A 32 0.78 -16.98 1.43
N PRO A 33 1.11 -16.12 2.42
CA PRO A 33 0.88 -16.47 3.81
C PRO A 33 -0.58 -16.49 4.22
N ILE A 34 -1.46 -15.67 3.62
CA ILE A 34 -2.90 -15.72 3.87
C ILE A 34 -3.47 -17.02 3.33
N ASP A 35 -3.18 -17.34 2.08
CA ASP A 35 -3.58 -18.59 1.42
C ASP A 35 -3.18 -19.83 2.22
N LYS A 36 -1.95 -19.86 2.73
CA LYS A 36 -1.41 -20.95 3.56
C LYS A 36 -1.86 -20.91 5.03
N GLY A 37 -2.73 -19.97 5.44
CA GLY A 37 -3.18 -19.79 6.82
C GLY A 37 -2.07 -19.41 7.83
N LYS A 38 -0.94 -18.89 7.34
CA LYS A 38 0.24 -18.55 8.14
C LYS A 38 0.36 -17.07 8.48
N PHE A 39 -0.39 -16.20 7.81
CA PHE A 39 -0.38 -14.77 8.10
C PHE A 39 -0.86 -14.50 9.53
N ARG A 40 -0.24 -13.51 10.19
CA ARG A 40 -0.64 -13.05 11.53
C ARG A 40 -0.64 -11.53 11.58
N ILE A 41 -1.69 -10.97 12.17
CA ILE A 41 -1.87 -9.53 12.34
C ILE A 41 -1.12 -9.09 13.60
N PRO A 42 -0.17 -8.13 13.52
CA PRO A 42 0.50 -7.59 14.70
C PRO A 42 -0.46 -6.77 15.57
N GLY A 43 -0.62 -7.11 16.82
CA GLY A 43 -1.51 -6.42 17.75
C GLY A 43 -2.99 -6.61 17.40
N SER A 44 -3.81 -5.57 17.58
CA SER A 44 -5.25 -5.60 17.27
C SER A 44 -5.54 -5.48 15.77
N GLY A 45 -4.65 -4.80 15.03
CA GLY A 45 -4.87 -4.45 13.63
C GLY A 45 -5.80 -3.27 13.38
N ASP A 46 -6.17 -2.52 14.42
CA ASP A 46 -7.12 -1.40 14.33
C ASP A 46 -6.45 -0.09 13.84
N TYR A 47 -5.13 -0.06 13.73
CA TYR A 47 -4.38 1.06 13.16
C TYR A 47 -4.67 1.20 11.66
N HIS A 48 -4.91 2.45 11.23
CA HIS A 48 -5.17 2.76 9.82
C HIS A 48 -3.87 2.72 9.02
N THR A 49 -4.02 2.22 7.82
CA THR A 49 -2.95 2.06 6.84
C THR A 49 -3.41 2.64 5.50
N ASN A 50 -2.49 3.20 4.75
CA ASN A 50 -2.74 3.75 3.43
C ASN A 50 -2.31 2.78 2.35
N PHE A 51 -3.04 2.77 1.24
CA PHE A 51 -2.86 1.80 0.15
C PHE A 51 -2.72 2.50 -1.19
N ILE A 52 -2.13 1.80 -2.16
CA ILE A 52 -2.22 2.11 -3.58
C ILE A 52 -2.04 0.83 -4.41
N HIS A 53 -2.81 0.69 -5.49
CA HIS A 53 -2.60 -0.37 -6.45
C HIS A 53 -1.30 -0.14 -7.25
N LEU A 54 -0.57 -1.22 -7.56
CA LEU A 54 0.71 -1.15 -8.27
C LEU A 54 0.58 -0.43 -9.62
N ASP A 55 -0.50 -0.69 -10.38
CA ASP A 55 -0.73 -0.05 -11.67
C ASP A 55 -0.98 1.45 -11.51
N ASP A 56 -1.76 1.87 -10.52
CA ASP A 56 -1.97 3.29 -10.23
C ASP A 56 -0.67 3.98 -9.78
N ALA A 57 0.13 3.29 -8.96
CA ALA A 57 1.45 3.79 -8.57
C ALA A 57 2.36 4.04 -9.78
N ALA A 58 2.40 3.09 -10.73
CA ALA A 58 3.17 3.22 -11.96
C ALA A 58 2.63 4.35 -12.85
N ASN A 59 1.31 4.41 -13.04
CA ASN A 59 0.66 5.41 -13.88
C ASN A 59 0.77 6.84 -13.31
N ILE A 60 0.81 7.00 -12.00
CA ILE A 60 1.10 8.29 -11.35
C ILE A 60 2.51 8.78 -11.72
N LEU A 61 3.52 7.91 -11.70
CA LEU A 61 4.88 8.30 -12.09
C LEU A 61 4.94 8.73 -13.57
N ILE A 62 4.25 8.01 -14.46
CA ILE A 62 4.14 8.40 -15.87
C ILE A 62 3.42 9.74 -16.03
N THR A 63 2.32 9.95 -15.31
CA THR A 63 1.55 11.20 -15.34
C THR A 63 2.40 12.38 -14.87
N ILE A 64 3.11 12.24 -13.76
CA ILE A 64 4.01 13.26 -13.22
C ILE A 64 5.11 13.60 -14.21
N ALA A 65 5.73 12.60 -14.82
CA ALA A 65 6.78 12.80 -15.81
C ALA A 65 6.26 13.52 -17.09
N SER A 66 5.03 13.22 -17.52
CA SER A 66 4.41 13.84 -18.69
C SER A 66 3.94 15.29 -18.43
N LYS A 67 3.56 15.61 -17.19
CA LYS A 67 3.06 16.92 -16.77
C LYS A 67 4.13 17.77 -16.08
N ARG A 68 5.38 17.69 -16.52
CA ARG A 68 6.52 18.37 -15.88
C ARG A 68 6.28 19.86 -15.59
N GLY A 69 5.54 20.58 -16.44
CA GLY A 69 5.23 22.00 -16.23
C GLY A 69 4.35 22.26 -14.99
N GLU A 70 3.58 21.26 -14.54
CA GLU A 70 2.70 21.37 -13.37
C GLU A 70 3.28 20.67 -12.11
N THR A 71 4.30 19.82 -12.31
CA THR A 71 4.80 18.93 -11.26
C THR A 71 6.22 19.20 -10.83
N ALA A 72 6.96 20.06 -11.56
CA ALA A 72 8.33 20.41 -11.24
C ALA A 72 8.43 21.11 -9.88
N ASN A 73 9.39 20.69 -9.08
CA ASN A 73 9.66 21.19 -7.72
C ASN A 73 8.52 20.98 -6.71
N GLU A 74 7.64 20.04 -7.01
CA GLU A 74 6.48 19.71 -6.18
C GLU A 74 6.64 18.36 -5.47
N SER A 75 5.81 18.16 -4.44
CA SER A 75 5.72 16.88 -3.71
C SER A 75 4.29 16.36 -3.71
N PHE A 76 4.12 15.06 -3.93
CA PHE A 76 2.83 14.39 -4.00
C PHE A 76 2.80 13.16 -3.08
N ILE A 77 1.64 12.92 -2.47
CA ILE A 77 1.34 11.68 -1.78
C ILE A 77 0.49 10.83 -2.73
N ALA A 78 1.04 9.71 -3.17
CA ALA A 78 0.41 8.78 -4.10
C ALA A 78 -0.27 7.65 -3.32
N SER A 79 -1.44 7.94 -2.76
CA SER A 79 -2.27 6.99 -1.99
C SER A 79 -3.66 6.93 -2.60
N ASP A 80 -4.35 5.79 -2.46
CA ASP A 80 -5.79 5.74 -2.73
C ASP A 80 -6.57 6.61 -1.74
N SER A 81 -7.88 6.75 -1.95
CA SER A 81 -8.70 7.67 -1.14
C SER A 81 -9.24 7.03 0.15
N ASN A 82 -8.87 5.80 0.46
CA ASN A 82 -9.50 4.99 1.51
C ASN A 82 -8.50 4.35 2.49
N PRO A 83 -7.89 5.14 3.40
CA PRO A 83 -7.18 4.54 4.52
C PRO A 83 -8.14 3.71 5.37
N ALA A 84 -7.74 2.49 5.72
CA ALA A 84 -8.58 1.55 6.47
C ALA A 84 -7.81 0.87 7.60
N PRO A 85 -8.51 0.31 8.60
CA PRO A 85 -7.89 -0.54 9.59
C PRO A 85 -7.16 -1.72 8.92
N PHE A 86 -5.93 -1.96 9.32
CA PHE A 86 -5.09 -3.01 8.73
C PHE A 86 -5.76 -4.40 8.79
N LYS A 87 -6.47 -4.69 9.89
CA LYS A 87 -7.23 -5.94 10.05
C LYS A 87 -8.35 -6.05 9.01
N GLU A 88 -9.06 -4.95 8.71
CA GLU A 88 -10.11 -4.94 7.68
C GLU A 88 -9.53 -5.27 6.31
N PHE A 89 -8.42 -4.64 5.95
CA PHE A 89 -7.70 -4.89 4.69
C PHE A 89 -7.28 -6.37 4.55
N VAL A 90 -6.65 -6.92 5.58
CA VAL A 90 -6.16 -8.31 5.57
C VAL A 90 -7.31 -9.30 5.53
N ASN A 91 -8.39 -9.06 6.27
CA ASN A 91 -9.58 -9.90 6.24
C ASN A 91 -10.27 -9.85 4.87
N PHE A 92 -10.33 -8.67 4.23
CA PHE A 92 -10.88 -8.53 2.89
C PHE A 92 -10.10 -9.36 1.86
N ILE A 93 -8.77 -9.39 1.94
CA ILE A 93 -7.95 -10.28 1.09
C ILE A 93 -8.33 -11.75 1.35
N ALA A 94 -8.45 -12.15 2.62
CA ALA A 94 -8.80 -13.51 2.96
C ALA A 94 -10.21 -13.91 2.46
N ASP A 95 -11.18 -13.00 2.54
CA ASP A 95 -12.54 -13.21 2.01
C ASP A 95 -12.52 -13.43 0.49
N GLU A 96 -11.80 -12.56 -0.25
CA GLU A 96 -11.66 -12.69 -1.71
C GLU A 96 -10.94 -13.99 -2.13
N MET A 97 -10.03 -14.49 -1.31
CA MET A 97 -9.34 -15.76 -1.53
C MET A 97 -10.12 -17.00 -1.07
N GLY A 98 -11.27 -16.83 -0.40
CA GLY A 98 -11.98 -17.91 0.28
C GLY A 98 -11.16 -18.54 1.42
N ALA A 99 -10.20 -17.80 1.98
CA ALA A 99 -9.31 -18.24 3.03
C ALA A 99 -9.84 -17.86 4.43
N ARG A 100 -9.33 -18.54 5.46
CA ARG A 100 -9.68 -18.20 6.84
C ARG A 100 -9.06 -16.85 7.23
N HIS A 101 -9.83 -16.01 7.95
CA HIS A 101 -9.30 -14.76 8.51
C HIS A 101 -8.06 -14.99 9.37
N PRO A 102 -6.98 -14.23 9.15
CA PRO A 102 -5.78 -14.33 9.95
C PRO A 102 -6.00 -13.92 11.41
N GLY A 103 -5.44 -14.71 12.32
CA GLY A 103 -5.43 -14.36 13.74
C GLY A 103 -4.41 -13.28 14.07
N SER A 104 -4.63 -12.62 15.20
CA SER A 104 -3.68 -11.62 15.75
C SER A 104 -2.60 -12.27 16.61
N VAL A 105 -1.44 -11.61 16.69
CA VAL A 105 -0.36 -11.95 17.63
C VAL A 105 -0.01 -10.74 18.50
N PRO A 106 0.32 -10.94 19.79
CA PRO A 106 0.79 -9.88 20.65
C PRO A 106 2.00 -9.14 20.04
N LEU A 107 2.03 -7.81 20.19
CA LEU A 107 3.11 -6.99 19.60
C LEU A 107 4.51 -7.39 20.04
N PHE A 108 4.67 -7.89 21.27
CA PHE A 108 5.99 -8.30 21.75
C PHE A 108 6.52 -9.54 20.99
N LEU A 109 5.64 -10.49 20.63
CA LEU A 109 6.01 -11.63 19.80
C LEU A 109 6.33 -11.21 18.37
N ALA A 110 5.52 -10.32 17.79
CA ALA A 110 5.80 -9.77 16.46
C ALA A 110 7.14 -9.03 16.43
N LYS A 111 7.45 -8.21 17.45
CA LYS A 111 8.73 -7.53 17.59
C LYS A 111 9.92 -8.48 17.71
N ALA A 112 9.76 -9.57 18.43
CA ALA A 112 10.80 -10.60 18.57
C ALA A 112 11.06 -11.34 17.23
N ALA A 113 10.02 -11.53 16.40
CA ALA A 113 10.13 -12.25 15.14
C ALA A 113 10.75 -11.41 14.00
N VAL A 114 10.36 -10.13 13.88
CA VAL A 114 10.74 -9.30 12.71
C VAL A 114 11.40 -7.96 13.06
N GLY A 115 11.62 -7.70 14.34
CA GLY A 115 12.28 -6.49 14.83
C GLY A 115 11.32 -5.38 15.28
N SER A 116 11.74 -4.64 16.29
CA SER A 116 10.91 -3.61 16.93
C SER A 116 10.64 -2.41 16.03
N GLU A 117 11.62 -1.97 15.23
CA GLU A 117 11.47 -0.83 14.33
C GLU A 117 10.47 -1.11 13.22
N LEU A 118 10.56 -2.30 12.59
CA LEU A 118 9.62 -2.68 11.54
C LEU A 118 8.19 -2.74 12.07
N ILE A 119 7.97 -3.36 13.24
CA ILE A 119 6.65 -3.40 13.86
C ILE A 119 6.16 -2.00 14.24
N ARG A 120 7.01 -1.12 14.75
CA ARG A 120 6.65 0.26 15.07
C ARG A 120 6.19 1.04 13.84
N MET A 121 6.86 0.85 12.70
CA MET A 121 6.47 1.44 11.42
C MET A 121 5.13 0.88 10.93
N LEU A 122 4.97 -0.44 10.92
CA LEU A 122 3.78 -1.12 10.41
C LEU A 122 2.53 -0.90 11.25
N THR A 123 2.66 -0.62 12.55
CA THR A 123 1.53 -0.43 13.47
C THR A 123 1.24 1.04 13.79
N LYS A 124 1.86 1.97 13.05
CA LYS A 124 1.58 3.39 13.17
C LYS A 124 0.23 3.71 12.52
N ASP A 125 -0.66 4.37 13.27
CA ASP A 125 -1.93 4.86 12.71
C ASP A 125 -1.64 6.06 11.80
N THR A 126 -1.88 5.89 10.50
CA THR A 126 -1.62 6.90 9.47
C THR A 126 -2.80 7.07 8.54
N ARG A 127 -3.12 8.33 8.21
CA ARG A 127 -4.17 8.67 7.24
C ARG A 127 -3.64 9.78 6.34
N ALA A 128 -3.23 9.40 5.15
CA ALA A 128 -2.67 10.33 4.17
C ALA A 128 -3.78 10.95 3.31
N SER A 129 -3.60 12.20 2.93
CA SER A 129 -4.47 12.88 1.97
C SER A 129 -3.83 12.84 0.58
N ASN A 130 -4.58 12.42 -0.42
CA ASN A 130 -4.16 12.37 -1.81
C ASN A 130 -4.76 13.51 -2.66
N LEU A 131 -5.38 14.52 -2.06
CA LEU A 131 -6.09 15.59 -2.77
C LEU A 131 -5.26 16.24 -3.87
N LYS A 132 -3.98 16.46 -3.63
CA LYS A 132 -3.09 17.10 -4.60
C LYS A 132 -2.87 16.23 -5.84
N ILE A 133 -2.61 14.93 -5.68
CA ILE A 133 -2.41 14.05 -6.83
C ILE A 133 -3.74 13.77 -7.55
N SER A 134 -4.86 13.72 -6.85
CA SER A 134 -6.18 13.51 -7.43
C SER A 134 -6.64 14.64 -8.36
N SER A 135 -6.04 15.83 -8.28
CA SER A 135 -6.28 16.90 -9.26
C SER A 135 -5.58 16.66 -10.61
N LEU A 136 -4.57 15.80 -10.64
CA LEU A 136 -3.76 15.50 -11.83
C LEU A 136 -3.98 14.10 -12.39
N PHE A 137 -4.49 13.19 -11.55
CA PHE A 137 -4.57 11.76 -11.84
C PHE A 137 -5.92 11.17 -11.42
N THR A 138 -6.52 10.35 -12.28
CA THR A 138 -7.73 9.58 -11.98
C THR A 138 -7.33 8.15 -11.64
N PHE A 139 -7.62 7.71 -10.42
CA PHE A 139 -7.31 6.35 -9.96
C PHE A 139 -8.18 5.32 -10.69
N GLN A 140 -7.57 4.28 -11.22
CA GLN A 140 -8.26 3.10 -11.73
C GLN A 140 -8.80 2.24 -10.56
N TYR A 141 -8.06 2.22 -9.45
CA TYR A 141 -8.42 1.52 -8.22
C TYR A 141 -8.49 2.50 -7.05
N PRO A 142 -9.59 3.27 -6.93
CA PRO A 142 -9.72 4.32 -5.91
C PRO A 142 -9.84 3.78 -4.48
N SER A 143 -9.88 2.46 -4.31
CA SER A 143 -9.92 1.77 -3.02
C SER A 143 -9.34 0.37 -3.17
N TYR A 144 -8.71 -0.16 -2.10
CA TYR A 144 -8.27 -1.54 -2.08
C TYR A 144 -9.44 -2.53 -2.34
N LYS A 145 -10.69 -2.16 -2.01
CA LYS A 145 -11.88 -2.99 -2.27
C LYS A 145 -12.15 -3.16 -3.77
N THR A 146 -11.71 -2.22 -4.60
CA THR A 146 -11.83 -2.32 -6.06
C THR A 146 -10.63 -3.02 -6.71
N GLY A 147 -9.45 -2.95 -6.09
CA GLY A 147 -8.23 -3.53 -6.66
C GLY A 147 -7.93 -4.96 -6.21
N ILE A 148 -8.19 -5.31 -4.95
CA ILE A 148 -7.88 -6.65 -4.40
C ILE A 148 -8.57 -7.79 -5.15
N PRO A 149 -9.86 -7.71 -5.57
CA PRO A 149 -10.47 -8.79 -6.36
C PRO A 149 -9.68 -9.14 -7.63
N GLN A 150 -9.16 -8.15 -8.36
CA GLN A 150 -8.32 -8.39 -9.53
C GLN A 150 -6.98 -9.03 -9.14
N VAL A 151 -6.34 -8.53 -8.08
CA VAL A 151 -5.06 -9.07 -7.59
C VAL A 151 -5.19 -10.54 -7.20
N VAL A 152 -6.28 -10.90 -6.51
CA VAL A 152 -6.57 -12.29 -6.12
C VAL A 152 -6.85 -13.16 -7.35
N ALA A 153 -7.64 -12.67 -8.31
CA ALA A 153 -7.89 -13.41 -9.56
C ALA A 153 -6.60 -13.70 -10.33
N GLN A 154 -5.68 -12.75 -10.41
CA GLN A 154 -4.36 -12.94 -11.02
C GLN A 154 -3.49 -13.93 -10.23
N TYR A 155 -3.56 -13.88 -8.90
CA TYR A 155 -2.82 -14.80 -8.02
C TYR A 155 -3.27 -16.25 -8.24
N THR A 156 -4.59 -16.50 -8.21
CA THR A 156 -5.16 -17.85 -8.37
C THR A 156 -4.91 -18.42 -9.77
N SER A 157 -4.91 -17.59 -10.80
CA SER A 157 -4.61 -18.04 -12.18
C SER A 157 -3.12 -18.34 -12.41
N SER A 158 -2.23 -17.88 -11.51
CA SER A 158 -0.77 -18.04 -11.59
C SER A 158 -0.21 -19.10 -10.63
N SER A 159 -1.10 -19.75 -9.85
CA SER A 159 -0.77 -20.79 -8.88
C SER A 159 -1.15 -22.17 -9.41
#